data_4351ba4d6a4fd5cef63a1721cbeef97c
#
_entry.id   4351ba4d6a4fd5cef63a1721cbeef97c
#
_cell.length_a   1.000
_cell.length_b   1.000
_cell.length_c   1.000
_cell.angle_alpha   90.00
_cell.angle_beta   90.00
_cell.angle_gamma   90.00
#
_symmetry.space_group_name_H-M   'P 1'
#
loop_
_entity.id
_entity.type
_entity.pdbx_description
1 polymer ?
#
loop_
_entity_poly.entity_id
_entity_poly.type
_entity_poly.pdbx_seq_one_letter_code
_entity_poly.pdbx_strand_id
1 'polypeptide(L)'
;MNIIHLSDLHLTSDKSPIWRVNTNAQFIKALEKIRQMSNIDCIIVTGDIADDGQKATYLYADQEFKKIGIETFWCYGNHDCIDTMNSIDLHFVKICDEAIFKGVHFVFLNSIAKDKDNPKQNRTRGVISDFEYRRLNDILKSEKCYPVIIAMHHPCFEPGGWLSEKILKNRELFNNIVTKYGVACVIYGHIHSHSEYCIDKTIFTSASSIGFAFDKELPKYEIAEGKEGFSLIKVNNSISIENIMI
;
A
#
# COMPACT_ATOMS: atom_id res chain seq x y z
N MET A 1 -18.99 -2.13 -0.57
CA MET A 1 -17.83 -2.69 0.16
C MET A 1 -17.03 -1.55 0.76
N ASN A 2 -16.58 -1.68 2.03
CA ASN A 2 -15.78 -0.67 2.73
C ASN A 2 -14.39 -1.25 3.03
N ILE A 3 -13.35 -0.61 2.51
CA ILE A 3 -11.96 -1.05 2.57
C ILE A 3 -11.17 -0.02 3.38
N ILE A 4 -10.43 -0.45 4.39
CA ILE A 4 -9.39 0.37 5.01
C ILE A 4 -8.09 0.17 4.23
N HIS A 5 -7.51 1.26 3.78
CA HIS A 5 -6.22 1.28 3.11
C HIS A 5 -5.17 1.90 4.04
N LEU A 6 -4.27 1.07 4.55
CA LEU A 6 -3.10 1.44 5.36
C LEU A 6 -1.85 1.37 4.51
N SER A 7 -0.82 2.11 4.89
CA SER A 7 0.52 2.02 4.29
C SER A 7 1.60 2.49 5.26
N ASP A 8 2.84 2.08 4.99
CA ASP A 8 4.04 2.64 5.60
C ASP A 8 3.96 2.63 7.13
N LEU A 9 3.81 1.43 7.70
CA LEU A 9 3.72 1.21 9.15
C LEU A 9 5.08 1.39 9.82
N HIS A 10 6.18 0.98 9.15
CA HIS A 10 7.56 1.06 9.63
C HIS A 10 7.75 0.55 11.06
N LEU A 11 7.19 -0.62 11.35
CA LEU A 11 7.29 -1.24 12.67
C LEU A 11 8.71 -1.76 12.94
N THR A 12 9.06 -1.83 14.21
CA THR A 12 10.32 -2.42 14.68
C THR A 12 10.06 -3.42 15.80
N SER A 13 10.85 -4.49 15.86
CA SER A 13 10.70 -5.56 16.85
C SER A 13 11.00 -5.10 18.27
N ASP A 14 11.94 -4.20 18.43
CA ASP A 14 12.36 -3.63 19.71
C ASP A 14 11.59 -2.35 20.09
N LYS A 15 10.65 -1.92 19.21
CA LYS A 15 9.88 -0.68 19.35
C LYS A 15 10.72 0.58 19.37
N SER A 16 11.93 0.54 18.83
CA SER A 16 12.78 1.72 18.66
C SER A 16 12.10 2.72 17.71
N PRO A 17 12.23 4.03 18.00
CA PRO A 17 11.63 5.06 17.15
C PRO A 17 12.31 5.11 15.79
N ILE A 18 11.52 5.27 14.73
CA ILE A 18 11.97 5.59 13.39
C ILE A 18 11.77 7.09 13.17
N TRP A 19 12.78 7.81 12.71
CA TRP A 19 12.72 9.27 12.54
C TRP A 19 12.21 10.02 13.77
N ARG A 20 12.55 9.55 14.99
CA ARG A 20 12.10 10.05 16.31
C ARG A 20 10.59 9.81 16.59
N VAL A 21 9.89 9.08 15.74
CA VAL A 21 8.49 8.72 15.93
C VAL A 21 8.38 7.29 16.44
N ASN A 22 7.56 7.05 17.45
CA ASN A 22 7.21 5.69 17.88
C ASN A 22 6.14 5.13 16.94
N THR A 23 6.59 4.53 15.82
CA THR A 23 5.71 3.99 14.77
C THR A 23 4.85 2.84 15.27
N ASN A 24 5.35 2.03 16.23
CA ASN A 24 4.56 0.98 16.86
C ASN A 24 3.37 1.56 17.65
N ALA A 25 3.55 2.70 18.33
CA ALA A 25 2.46 3.36 19.04
C ALA A 25 1.43 3.98 18.06
N GLN A 26 1.90 4.59 16.96
CA GLN A 26 1.03 5.11 15.90
C GLN A 26 0.19 3.98 15.27
N PHE A 27 0.80 2.83 15.02
CA PHE A 27 0.08 1.66 14.51
C PHE A 27 -1.06 1.21 15.45
N ILE A 28 -0.79 1.10 16.76
CA ILE A 28 -1.83 0.74 17.73
C ILE A 28 -2.95 1.77 17.74
N LYS A 29 -2.61 3.08 17.72
CA LYS A 29 -3.58 4.18 17.66
C LYS A 29 -4.48 4.08 16.40
N ALA A 30 -3.89 3.75 15.24
CA ALA A 30 -4.65 3.52 14.02
C ALA A 30 -5.62 2.33 14.16
N LEU A 31 -5.14 1.19 14.70
CA LEU A 31 -5.97 0.02 14.93
C LEU A 31 -7.12 0.28 15.91
N GLU A 32 -6.89 1.05 16.97
CA GLU A 32 -7.93 1.46 17.92
C GLU A 32 -9.01 2.31 17.24
N LYS A 33 -8.61 3.22 16.35
CA LYS A 33 -9.53 4.03 15.56
C LYS A 33 -10.35 3.16 14.59
N ILE A 34 -9.70 2.21 13.89
CA ILE A 34 -10.36 1.26 13.00
C ILE A 34 -11.37 0.40 13.76
N ARG A 35 -11.03 -0.06 14.98
CA ARG A 35 -11.93 -0.85 15.83
C ARG A 35 -13.24 -0.13 16.19
N GLN A 36 -13.22 1.19 16.23
CA GLN A 36 -14.41 2.01 16.50
C GLN A 36 -15.29 2.21 15.25
N MET A 37 -14.75 1.88 14.05
CA MET A 37 -15.50 1.98 12.81
C MET A 37 -16.40 0.75 12.62
N SER A 38 -17.56 0.96 12.03
CA SER A 38 -18.50 -0.12 11.71
C SER A 38 -18.49 -0.48 10.23
N ASN A 39 -18.86 -1.72 9.92
CA ASN A 39 -19.05 -2.19 8.55
C ASN A 39 -17.78 -2.13 7.68
N ILE A 40 -16.61 -2.38 8.26
CA ILE A 40 -15.38 -2.55 7.50
C ILE A 40 -15.32 -3.99 6.99
N ASP A 41 -15.10 -4.15 5.70
CA ASP A 41 -15.07 -5.45 5.03
C ASP A 41 -13.67 -6.06 4.96
N CYS A 42 -12.65 -5.25 4.67
CA CYS A 42 -11.26 -5.69 4.70
C CYS A 42 -10.29 -4.52 4.93
N ILE A 43 -9.05 -4.88 5.24
CA ILE A 43 -7.91 -3.97 5.35
C ILE A 43 -6.89 -4.37 4.27
N ILE A 44 -6.33 -3.38 3.56
CA ILE A 44 -5.21 -3.58 2.64
C ILE A 44 -4.05 -2.72 3.14
N VAL A 45 -2.88 -3.33 3.32
CA VAL A 45 -1.63 -2.63 3.67
C VAL A 45 -0.72 -2.64 2.46
N THR A 46 -0.43 -1.46 1.90
CA THR A 46 0.35 -1.32 0.68
C THR A 46 1.86 -1.24 0.92
N GLY A 47 2.37 -2.06 1.84
CA GLY A 47 3.79 -2.28 2.07
C GLY A 47 4.41 -1.44 3.18
N ASP A 48 5.71 -1.62 3.36
CA ASP A 48 6.52 -1.05 4.43
C ASP A 48 5.92 -1.35 5.82
N ILE A 49 5.66 -2.66 6.04
CA ILE A 49 5.14 -3.17 7.31
C ILE A 49 6.23 -3.11 8.38
N ALA A 50 7.43 -3.59 8.07
CA ALA A 50 8.57 -3.61 8.97
C ALA A 50 9.73 -2.75 8.45
N ASP A 51 10.24 -1.84 9.28
CA ASP A 51 11.45 -1.07 8.95
C ASP A 51 12.72 -1.90 9.14
N ASP A 52 12.71 -2.82 10.12
CA ASP A 52 13.83 -3.69 10.46
C ASP A 52 13.87 -5.02 9.68
N GLY A 53 12.82 -5.34 8.92
CA GLY A 53 12.68 -6.58 8.15
C GLY A 53 12.73 -7.87 8.99
N GLN A 54 12.56 -7.76 10.32
CA GLN A 54 12.70 -8.88 11.26
C GLN A 54 11.42 -9.75 11.30
N LYS A 55 11.61 -11.06 11.40
CA LYS A 55 10.50 -12.00 11.56
C LYS A 55 9.57 -11.64 12.73
N ALA A 56 10.14 -11.21 13.85
CA ALA A 56 9.38 -10.85 15.05
C ALA A 56 8.43 -9.68 14.79
N THR A 57 8.83 -8.72 13.95
CA THR A 57 8.03 -7.55 13.59
C THR A 57 6.80 -7.95 12.78
N TYR A 58 6.97 -8.80 11.77
CA TYR A 58 5.84 -9.29 10.97
C TYR A 58 4.86 -10.12 11.79
N LEU A 59 5.37 -11.02 12.65
CA LEU A 59 4.52 -11.81 13.53
C LEU A 59 3.77 -10.95 14.56
N TYR A 60 4.40 -9.89 15.06
CA TYR A 60 3.73 -8.91 15.92
C TYR A 60 2.59 -8.22 15.18
N ALA A 61 2.84 -7.72 13.97
CA ALA A 61 1.81 -7.07 13.16
C ALA A 61 0.64 -8.02 12.84
N ASP A 62 0.93 -9.28 12.44
CA ASP A 62 -0.08 -10.32 12.20
C ASP A 62 -0.98 -10.54 13.41
N GLN A 63 -0.39 -10.63 14.61
CA GLN A 63 -1.14 -10.78 15.86
C GLN A 63 -2.04 -9.56 16.16
N GLU A 64 -1.56 -8.34 15.90
CA GLU A 64 -2.37 -7.14 16.13
C GLU A 64 -3.55 -7.05 15.14
N PHE A 65 -3.36 -7.39 13.86
CA PHE A 65 -4.45 -7.49 12.89
C PHE A 65 -5.45 -8.61 13.27
N LYS A 66 -4.97 -9.74 13.77
CA LYS A 66 -5.83 -10.82 14.29
C LYS A 66 -6.75 -10.33 15.41
N LYS A 67 -6.28 -9.46 16.31
CA LYS A 67 -7.11 -8.88 17.38
C LYS A 67 -8.21 -7.97 16.85
N ILE A 68 -8.01 -7.35 15.68
CA ILE A 68 -9.03 -6.55 14.99
C ILE A 68 -10.08 -7.47 14.35
N GLY A 69 -9.65 -8.64 13.82
CA GLY A 69 -10.53 -9.66 13.27
C GLY A 69 -11.13 -9.30 11.91
N ILE A 70 -10.56 -8.31 11.19
CA ILE A 70 -10.98 -7.90 9.86
C ILE A 70 -10.03 -8.52 8.84
N GLU A 71 -10.57 -9.17 7.79
CA GLU A 71 -9.77 -9.76 6.70
C GLU A 71 -8.70 -8.77 6.20
N THR A 72 -7.43 -9.16 6.24
CA THR A 72 -6.30 -8.26 5.98
C THR A 72 -5.36 -8.83 4.91
N PHE A 73 -4.97 -7.98 3.94
CA PHE A 73 -4.04 -8.30 2.86
C PHE A 73 -2.83 -7.37 2.91
N TRP A 74 -1.63 -7.93 2.67
CA TRP A 74 -0.38 -7.17 2.62
C TRP A 74 0.26 -7.20 1.25
N CYS A 75 0.76 -6.04 0.79
CA CYS A 75 1.74 -5.93 -0.28
C CYS A 75 3.15 -5.87 0.32
N TYR A 76 4.16 -6.08 -0.52
CA TYR A 76 5.55 -5.83 -0.17
C TYR A 76 5.87 -4.34 -0.32
N GLY A 77 6.61 -3.75 0.61
CA GLY A 77 7.21 -2.42 0.54
C GLY A 77 8.74 -2.47 0.42
N ASN A 78 9.38 -1.35 0.14
CA ASN A 78 10.83 -1.32 -0.10
C ASN A 78 11.68 -1.46 1.18
N HIS A 79 11.11 -1.22 2.36
CA HIS A 79 11.74 -1.53 3.65
C HIS A 79 11.53 -2.99 4.06
N ASP A 80 10.51 -3.66 3.52
CA ASP A 80 10.23 -5.04 3.86
C ASP A 80 11.30 -6.02 3.35
N CYS A 81 11.54 -7.07 4.12
CA CYS A 81 12.35 -8.21 3.70
C CYS A 81 11.45 -9.30 3.10
N ILE A 82 11.35 -9.32 1.76
CA ILE A 82 10.48 -10.26 1.03
C ILE A 82 10.80 -11.72 1.39
N ASP A 83 12.08 -12.06 1.50
CA ASP A 83 12.51 -13.44 1.85
C ASP A 83 12.00 -13.83 3.24
N THR A 84 12.06 -12.90 4.21
CA THR A 84 11.50 -13.11 5.55
C THR A 84 9.99 -13.27 5.47
N MET A 85 9.28 -12.34 4.80
CA MET A 85 7.81 -12.40 4.67
C MET A 85 7.33 -13.71 4.04
N ASN A 86 8.05 -14.22 3.04
CA ASN A 86 7.69 -15.47 2.35
C ASN A 86 8.05 -16.74 3.15
N SER A 87 8.96 -16.63 4.13
CA SER A 87 9.43 -17.78 4.93
C SER A 87 8.68 -17.96 6.25
N ILE A 88 7.89 -16.96 6.67
CA ILE A 88 7.15 -17.03 7.94
C ILE A 88 5.74 -17.56 7.73
N ASP A 89 5.24 -18.27 8.74
CA ASP A 89 3.85 -18.69 8.79
C ASP A 89 3.01 -17.59 9.45
N LEU A 90 2.37 -16.78 8.61
CA LEU A 90 1.40 -15.77 9.05
C LEU A 90 0.05 -16.45 9.28
N HIS A 91 -0.54 -16.23 10.45
CA HIS A 91 -1.74 -16.96 10.86
C HIS A 91 -3.04 -16.25 10.50
N PHE A 92 -2.98 -14.96 10.26
CA PHE A 92 -4.17 -14.13 10.03
C PHE A 92 -4.12 -13.34 8.72
N VAL A 93 -3.06 -12.58 8.50
CA VAL A 93 -2.93 -11.76 7.29
C VAL A 93 -2.59 -12.60 6.06
N LYS A 94 -2.97 -12.13 4.89
CA LYS A 94 -2.73 -12.81 3.62
C LYS A 94 -1.77 -12.02 2.75
N ILE A 95 -0.80 -12.72 2.17
CA ILE A 95 0.03 -12.24 1.08
C ILE A 95 -0.32 -13.12 -0.12
N CYS A 96 -0.88 -12.53 -1.16
CA CYS A 96 -1.31 -13.27 -2.34
C CYS A 96 -1.21 -12.38 -3.58
N ASP A 97 -1.23 -13.01 -4.76
CA ASP A 97 -1.13 -12.31 -6.04
C ASP A 97 -2.47 -11.67 -6.45
N GLU A 98 -3.58 -12.30 -6.09
CA GLU A 98 -4.93 -11.82 -6.35
C GLU A 98 -5.94 -12.42 -5.35
N ALA A 99 -7.06 -11.74 -5.17
CA ALA A 99 -8.20 -12.21 -4.39
C ALA A 99 -9.52 -11.65 -4.92
N ILE A 100 -10.53 -12.50 -5.00
CA ILE A 100 -11.91 -12.05 -5.22
C ILE A 100 -12.61 -12.05 -3.87
N PHE A 101 -13.01 -10.89 -3.39
CA PHE A 101 -13.60 -10.74 -2.08
C PHE A 101 -14.78 -9.77 -2.12
N LYS A 102 -15.95 -10.22 -1.66
CA LYS A 102 -17.21 -9.43 -1.61
C LYS A 102 -17.53 -8.65 -2.90
N GLY A 103 -17.30 -9.26 -4.07
CA GLY A 103 -17.62 -8.65 -5.34
C GLY A 103 -16.62 -7.61 -5.85
N VAL A 104 -15.40 -7.62 -5.34
CA VAL A 104 -14.25 -6.85 -5.83
C VAL A 104 -13.11 -7.81 -6.16
N HIS A 105 -12.46 -7.61 -7.29
CA HIS A 105 -11.26 -8.34 -7.68
C HIS A 105 -10.02 -7.51 -7.33
N PHE A 106 -9.29 -7.94 -6.32
CA PHE A 106 -8.02 -7.35 -5.92
C PHE A 106 -6.87 -8.00 -6.68
N VAL A 107 -5.95 -7.19 -7.19
CA VAL A 107 -4.70 -7.63 -7.80
C VAL A 107 -3.56 -6.97 -7.05
N PHE A 108 -2.73 -7.78 -6.39
CA PHE A 108 -1.58 -7.32 -5.64
C PHE A 108 -0.33 -7.41 -6.51
N LEU A 109 0.37 -6.28 -6.71
CA LEU A 109 1.55 -6.22 -7.56
C LEU A 109 2.82 -5.98 -6.74
N ASN A 110 3.85 -6.73 -7.06
CA ASN A 110 5.18 -6.48 -6.54
C ASN A 110 5.86 -5.38 -7.38
N SER A 111 5.99 -4.18 -6.80
CA SER A 111 6.67 -3.02 -7.41
C SER A 111 8.11 -2.84 -6.95
N ILE A 112 8.72 -3.88 -6.30
CA ILE A 112 10.06 -3.83 -5.68
C ILE A 112 11.07 -4.67 -6.48
N ALA A 113 10.83 -4.90 -7.77
CA ALA A 113 11.77 -5.63 -8.59
C ALA A 113 13.09 -4.87 -8.71
N LYS A 114 14.20 -5.62 -8.83
CA LYS A 114 15.50 -5.01 -9.12
C LYS A 114 15.48 -4.36 -10.51
N ASP A 115 15.95 -3.11 -10.56
CA ASP A 115 16.16 -2.43 -11.83
C ASP A 115 17.28 -3.13 -12.61
N LYS A 116 16.96 -3.67 -13.79
CA LYS A 116 17.92 -4.35 -14.66
C LYS A 116 19.01 -3.41 -15.17
N ASP A 117 18.66 -2.14 -15.39
CA ASP A 117 19.57 -1.13 -15.94
C ASP A 117 20.44 -0.51 -14.83
N ASN A 118 19.98 -0.58 -13.57
CA ASN A 118 20.72 -0.07 -12.42
C ASN A 118 20.57 -0.98 -11.18
N PRO A 119 21.25 -2.13 -11.16
CA PRO A 119 21.11 -3.11 -10.06
C PRO A 119 21.53 -2.58 -8.68
N LYS A 120 22.29 -1.48 -8.66
CA LYS A 120 22.75 -0.82 -7.42
C LYS A 120 21.79 0.27 -6.93
N GLN A 121 20.75 0.59 -7.70
CA GLN A 121 19.75 1.57 -7.28
C GLN A 121 19.08 1.08 -6.01
N ASN A 122 18.97 1.98 -5.02
CA ASN A 122 18.15 1.71 -3.85
C ASN A 122 16.69 1.55 -4.32
N ARG A 123 15.89 0.88 -3.52
CA ARG A 123 14.50 0.55 -3.84
C ARG A 123 13.55 1.75 -3.75
N THR A 124 14.05 2.97 -3.61
CA THR A 124 13.25 4.20 -3.48
C THR A 124 12.40 4.49 -4.73
N ARG A 125 12.86 4.04 -5.91
CA ARG A 125 12.08 4.09 -7.13
C ARG A 125 11.65 2.67 -7.50
N GLY A 126 10.35 2.43 -7.48
CA GLY A 126 9.80 1.11 -7.78
C GLY A 126 10.02 0.68 -9.23
N VAL A 127 10.05 -0.62 -9.42
CA VAL A 127 10.05 -1.27 -10.75
C VAL A 127 9.09 -2.44 -10.69
N ILE A 128 8.15 -2.51 -11.62
CA ILE A 128 7.35 -3.70 -11.88
C ILE A 128 8.11 -4.58 -12.88
N SER A 129 8.31 -5.85 -12.57
CA SER A 129 9.03 -6.77 -13.44
C SER A 129 8.23 -7.15 -14.69
N ASP A 130 8.92 -7.63 -15.74
CA ASP A 130 8.25 -8.13 -16.96
C ASP A 130 7.31 -9.31 -16.65
N PHE A 131 7.64 -10.10 -15.61
CA PHE A 131 6.77 -11.19 -15.14
C PHE A 131 5.46 -10.63 -14.57
N GLU A 132 5.54 -9.64 -13.69
CA GLU A 132 4.36 -8.98 -13.10
C GLU A 132 3.51 -8.28 -14.17
N TYR A 133 4.13 -7.65 -15.17
CA TYR A 133 3.39 -7.06 -16.30
C TYR A 133 2.64 -8.11 -17.14
N ARG A 134 3.26 -9.26 -17.41
CA ARG A 134 2.58 -10.36 -18.12
C ARG A 134 1.39 -10.87 -17.30
N ARG A 135 1.62 -11.17 -16.02
CA ARG A 135 0.57 -11.62 -15.09
C ARG A 135 -0.59 -10.62 -15.02
N LEU A 136 -0.30 -9.34 -14.79
CA LEU A 136 -1.33 -8.28 -14.78
C LEU A 136 -2.12 -8.25 -16.08
N ASN A 137 -1.46 -8.27 -17.23
CA ASN A 137 -2.11 -8.21 -18.51
C ASN A 137 -2.99 -9.44 -18.78
N ASP A 138 -2.58 -10.63 -18.35
CA ASP A 138 -3.37 -11.86 -18.49
C ASP A 138 -4.61 -11.82 -17.58
N ILE A 139 -4.48 -11.37 -16.33
CA ILE A 139 -5.61 -11.14 -15.42
C ILE A 139 -6.59 -10.12 -16.04
N LEU A 140 -6.07 -9.00 -16.56
CA LEU A 140 -6.90 -7.92 -17.08
C LEU A 140 -7.55 -8.22 -18.44
N LYS A 141 -7.04 -9.18 -19.20
CA LYS A 141 -7.66 -9.67 -20.44
C LYS A 141 -8.85 -10.62 -20.20
N SER A 142 -8.88 -11.31 -19.06
CA SER A 142 -9.98 -12.20 -18.74
C SER A 142 -11.30 -11.44 -18.60
N GLU A 143 -12.43 -12.10 -18.83
CA GLU A 143 -13.73 -11.50 -18.60
C GLU A 143 -13.88 -11.07 -17.13
N LYS A 144 -14.25 -9.80 -16.92
CA LYS A 144 -14.39 -9.23 -15.59
C LYS A 144 -15.84 -9.18 -15.17
N CYS A 145 -16.16 -9.96 -14.14
CA CYS A 145 -17.46 -9.88 -13.48
C CYS A 145 -17.50 -8.81 -12.38
N TYR A 146 -16.33 -8.32 -11.94
CA TYR A 146 -16.18 -7.45 -10.79
C TYR A 146 -15.27 -6.25 -11.08
N PRO A 147 -15.47 -5.10 -10.40
CA PRO A 147 -14.50 -4.00 -10.45
C PRO A 147 -13.13 -4.47 -9.97
N VAL A 148 -12.07 -4.08 -10.68
CA VAL A 148 -10.69 -4.43 -10.33
C VAL A 148 -10.07 -3.30 -9.53
N ILE A 149 -9.48 -3.63 -8.39
CA ILE A 149 -8.63 -2.74 -7.59
C ILE A 149 -7.22 -3.33 -7.60
N ILE A 150 -6.24 -2.53 -8.03
CA ILE A 150 -4.82 -2.91 -7.97
C ILE A 150 -4.21 -2.28 -6.71
N ALA A 151 -3.49 -3.10 -5.93
CA ALA A 151 -2.72 -2.65 -4.78
C ALA A 151 -1.23 -2.89 -5.03
N MET A 152 -0.40 -1.89 -4.79
CA MET A 152 1.07 -1.99 -4.88
C MET A 152 1.71 -0.96 -3.93
N HIS A 153 3.04 -0.98 -3.77
CA HIS A 153 3.69 -0.04 -2.86
C HIS A 153 4.02 1.31 -3.52
N HIS A 154 4.69 1.30 -4.66
CA HIS A 154 5.18 2.54 -5.27
C HIS A 154 4.11 3.27 -6.08
N PRO A 155 4.03 4.63 -5.97
CA PRO A 155 3.08 5.43 -6.73
C PRO A 155 3.44 5.48 -8.22
N CYS A 156 2.42 5.60 -9.05
CA CYS A 156 2.55 5.70 -10.51
C CYS A 156 2.27 7.10 -11.07
N PHE A 157 1.92 8.06 -10.22
CA PHE A 157 1.77 9.48 -10.57
C PHE A 157 2.65 10.37 -9.70
N GLU A 158 2.98 11.53 -10.22
CA GLU A 158 3.81 12.52 -9.52
C GLU A 158 2.99 13.26 -8.47
N PRO A 159 3.29 13.08 -7.17
CA PRO A 159 2.58 13.79 -6.10
C PRO A 159 2.96 15.26 -5.99
N GLY A 160 4.01 15.66 -6.69
CA GLY A 160 4.58 17.02 -6.65
C GLY A 160 5.76 17.14 -5.69
N GLY A 161 6.50 18.24 -5.82
CA GLY A 161 7.67 18.52 -5.03
C GLY A 161 8.72 17.41 -5.07
N TRP A 162 9.48 17.27 -4.00
CA TRP A 162 10.53 16.26 -3.87
C TRP A 162 9.98 14.82 -3.79
N LEU A 163 8.70 14.64 -3.47
CA LEU A 163 8.06 13.31 -3.46
C LEU A 163 7.99 12.68 -4.86
N SER A 164 8.04 13.47 -5.93
CA SER A 164 8.06 12.97 -7.31
C SER A 164 9.32 12.16 -7.67
N GLU A 165 10.37 12.24 -6.87
CA GLU A 165 11.55 11.40 -7.02
C GLU A 165 11.30 9.92 -6.62
N LYS A 166 10.22 9.65 -5.90
CA LYS A 166 9.90 8.35 -5.27
C LYS A 166 8.90 7.49 -6.05
N ILE A 167 8.67 7.79 -7.32
CA ILE A 167 7.64 7.13 -8.11
C ILE A 167 8.16 5.92 -8.91
N LEU A 168 7.22 5.11 -9.38
CA LEU A 168 7.49 3.94 -10.21
C LEU A 168 8.26 4.33 -11.49
N LYS A 169 9.41 3.68 -11.75
CA LYS A 169 10.29 4.00 -12.90
C LYS A 169 9.61 3.71 -14.25
N ASN A 170 8.93 2.58 -14.34
CA ASN A 170 8.26 2.12 -15.56
C ASN A 170 6.73 2.37 -15.54
N ARG A 171 6.32 3.48 -14.95
CA ARG A 171 4.91 3.88 -14.74
C ARG A 171 4.10 4.04 -16.03
N GLU A 172 4.72 4.49 -17.12
CA GLU A 172 4.00 4.76 -18.36
C GLU A 172 3.35 3.48 -18.92
N LEU A 173 4.11 2.38 -18.92
CA LEU A 173 3.57 1.10 -19.33
C LEU A 173 2.44 0.64 -18.41
N PHE A 174 2.61 0.81 -17.10
CA PHE A 174 1.59 0.49 -16.10
C PHE A 174 0.31 1.29 -16.33
N ASN A 175 0.41 2.61 -16.41
CA ASN A 175 -0.72 3.51 -16.59
C ASN A 175 -1.49 3.22 -17.88
N ASN A 176 -0.78 2.94 -19.00
CA ASN A 176 -1.40 2.55 -20.26
C ASN A 176 -2.18 1.22 -20.14
N ILE A 177 -1.67 0.25 -19.41
CA ILE A 177 -2.36 -1.02 -19.19
C ILE A 177 -3.64 -0.80 -18.37
N VAL A 178 -3.54 -0.13 -17.22
CA VAL A 178 -4.69 0.01 -16.31
C VAL A 178 -5.82 0.85 -16.89
N THR A 179 -5.49 1.94 -17.62
CA THR A 179 -6.48 2.75 -18.34
C THR A 179 -7.14 1.97 -19.49
N LYS A 180 -6.34 1.28 -20.31
CA LYS A 180 -6.83 0.46 -21.40
C LYS A 180 -7.89 -0.55 -20.94
N TYR A 181 -7.65 -1.21 -19.80
CA TYR A 181 -8.55 -2.24 -19.29
C TYR A 181 -9.63 -1.72 -18.32
N GLY A 182 -9.69 -0.42 -18.07
CA GLY A 182 -10.69 0.19 -17.20
C GLY A 182 -10.64 -0.32 -15.77
N VAL A 183 -9.43 -0.38 -15.18
CA VAL A 183 -9.25 -0.67 -13.76
C VAL A 183 -9.96 0.39 -12.94
N ALA A 184 -10.72 -0.02 -11.94
CA ALA A 184 -11.56 0.89 -11.18
C ALA A 184 -10.73 1.78 -10.23
N CYS A 185 -9.73 1.19 -9.56
CA CYS A 185 -8.86 1.92 -8.63
C CYS A 185 -7.46 1.31 -8.55
N VAL A 186 -6.45 2.16 -8.36
CA VAL A 186 -5.08 1.77 -8.02
C VAL A 186 -4.73 2.42 -6.69
N ILE A 187 -4.35 1.62 -5.70
CA ILE A 187 -3.98 2.07 -4.36
C ILE A 187 -2.50 1.80 -4.09
N TYR A 188 -1.82 2.76 -3.46
CA TYR A 188 -0.38 2.68 -3.20
C TYR A 188 0.03 3.48 -1.95
N GLY A 189 1.28 3.33 -1.50
CA GLY A 189 1.89 4.02 -0.37
C GLY A 189 3.16 4.76 -0.74
N HIS A 190 4.24 4.53 0.03
CA HIS A 190 5.63 4.93 -0.20
C HIS A 190 5.94 6.43 -0.07
N ILE A 191 5.06 7.30 -0.47
CA ILE A 191 5.29 8.75 -0.40
C ILE A 191 4.92 9.35 0.94
N HIS A 192 4.33 8.55 1.84
CA HIS A 192 3.87 8.95 3.18
C HIS A 192 2.95 10.18 3.16
N SER A 193 2.21 10.37 2.08
CA SER A 193 1.31 11.49 1.89
C SER A 193 0.09 11.05 1.09
N HIS A 194 -1.08 11.54 1.48
CA HIS A 194 -2.29 11.28 0.70
C HIS A 194 -2.27 12.03 -0.61
N SER A 195 -2.65 11.35 -1.68
CA SER A 195 -2.88 11.94 -2.99
C SER A 195 -4.01 11.21 -3.71
N GLU A 196 -4.73 11.91 -4.57
CA GLU A 196 -5.79 11.33 -5.40
C GLU A 196 -5.76 11.93 -6.79
N TYR A 197 -5.86 11.09 -7.81
CA TYR A 197 -5.93 11.45 -9.22
C TYR A 197 -7.00 10.60 -9.89
N CYS A 198 -7.70 11.17 -10.87
CA CYS A 198 -8.64 10.44 -11.70
C CYS A 198 -8.27 10.65 -13.17
N ILE A 199 -8.02 9.56 -13.88
CA ILE A 199 -7.74 9.56 -15.31
C ILE A 199 -8.76 8.66 -15.99
N ASP A 200 -9.54 9.22 -16.90
CA ASP A 200 -10.71 8.59 -17.51
C ASP A 200 -11.69 8.14 -16.42
N LYS A 201 -11.68 6.87 -16.05
CA LYS A 201 -12.54 6.31 -14.98
C LYS A 201 -11.74 5.59 -13.90
N THR A 202 -10.41 5.61 -14.00
CA THR A 202 -9.52 4.97 -13.03
C THR A 202 -9.11 5.98 -11.97
N ILE A 203 -9.36 5.63 -10.70
CA ILE A 203 -8.90 6.41 -9.55
C ILE A 203 -7.54 5.88 -9.12
N PHE A 204 -6.60 6.78 -8.87
CA PHE A 204 -5.26 6.49 -8.34
C PHE A 204 -5.11 7.21 -7.02
N THR A 205 -4.80 6.49 -5.94
CA THR A 205 -4.71 7.08 -4.61
C THR A 205 -3.61 6.49 -3.75
N SER A 206 -2.94 7.35 -2.99
CA SER A 206 -2.07 6.96 -1.88
C SER A 206 -2.77 7.16 -0.54
N ALA A 207 -2.50 6.26 0.42
CA ALA A 207 -2.80 6.55 1.82
C ALA A 207 -1.75 7.48 2.42
N SER A 208 -2.10 8.22 3.45
CA SER A 208 -1.13 8.77 4.40
C SER A 208 -0.39 7.61 5.09
N SER A 209 0.85 7.85 5.52
CA SER A 209 1.57 6.85 6.31
C SER A 209 0.97 6.71 7.71
N ILE A 210 1.01 5.49 8.24
CA ILE A 210 0.69 5.24 9.65
C ILE A 210 1.88 5.60 10.53
N GLY A 211 3.09 5.31 10.09
CA GLY A 211 4.30 5.53 10.88
C GLY A 211 4.61 7.02 11.06
N PHE A 212 4.88 7.70 9.97
CA PHE A 212 5.18 9.14 9.93
C PHE A 212 4.87 9.71 8.54
N ALA A 213 4.34 10.91 8.47
CA ALA A 213 3.91 11.53 7.23
C ALA A 213 4.94 12.50 6.66
N PHE A 214 4.90 12.70 5.34
CA PHE A 214 5.62 13.74 4.63
C PHE A 214 4.66 14.71 3.93
N ASP A 215 5.16 15.91 3.65
CA ASP A 215 4.45 16.88 2.84
C ASP A 215 5.39 17.42 1.75
N LYS A 216 4.89 17.50 0.53
CA LYS A 216 5.64 18.02 -0.62
C LYS A 216 6.05 19.49 -0.48
N GLU A 217 5.34 20.26 0.34
CA GLU A 217 5.60 21.68 0.61
C GLU A 217 6.64 21.91 1.70
N LEU A 218 6.96 20.87 2.50
CA LEU A 218 8.02 20.92 3.51
C LEU A 218 9.38 20.57 2.90
N PRO A 219 10.48 20.94 3.57
CA PRO A 219 11.82 20.48 3.21
C PRO A 219 11.90 18.95 3.10
N LYS A 220 12.74 18.47 2.20
CA LYS A 220 12.92 17.04 1.95
C LYS A 220 13.23 16.29 3.24
N TYR A 221 12.42 15.24 3.51
CA TYR A 221 12.49 14.41 4.72
C TYR A 221 12.13 15.11 6.04
N GLU A 222 11.50 16.27 6.01
CA GLU A 222 10.88 16.84 7.20
C GLU A 222 9.53 16.15 7.45
N ILE A 223 9.30 15.75 8.73
CA ILE A 223 8.05 15.08 9.11
C ILE A 223 6.92 16.10 9.19
N ALA A 224 5.80 15.76 8.55
CA ALA A 224 4.57 16.52 8.60
C ALA A 224 3.71 16.04 9.78
N GLU A 225 3.99 16.54 10.98
CA GLU A 225 3.31 16.13 12.22
C GLU A 225 1.79 16.30 12.12
N GLY A 226 1.06 15.29 12.58
CA GLY A 226 -0.41 15.26 12.58
C GLY A 226 -1.04 14.99 11.21
N LYS A 227 -0.23 14.62 10.19
CA LYS A 227 -0.70 14.18 8.87
C LYS A 227 -0.65 12.66 8.69
N GLU A 228 -0.35 11.92 9.76
CA GLU A 228 -0.43 10.47 9.77
C GLU A 228 -1.88 10.01 9.69
N GLY A 229 -2.14 8.95 8.93
CA GLY A 229 -3.51 8.50 8.72
C GLY A 229 -3.65 7.34 7.76
N PHE A 230 -4.89 7.05 7.42
CA PHE A 230 -5.28 6.00 6.49
C PHE A 230 -6.47 6.44 5.64
N SER A 231 -6.80 5.67 4.60
CA SER A 231 -7.97 5.95 3.77
C SER A 231 -9.08 4.93 4.00
N LEU A 232 -10.34 5.39 4.00
CA LEU A 232 -11.53 4.57 3.87
C LEU A 232 -12.01 4.65 2.42
N ILE A 233 -11.96 3.52 1.73
CA ILE A 233 -12.40 3.39 0.33
C ILE A 233 -13.76 2.69 0.34
N LYS A 234 -14.78 3.35 -0.20
CA LYS A 234 -16.13 2.79 -0.33
C LYS A 234 -16.39 2.44 -1.79
N VAL A 235 -16.61 1.14 -2.05
CA VAL A 235 -16.90 0.60 -3.38
C VAL A 235 -18.37 0.22 -3.45
N ASN A 236 -19.15 1.02 -4.18
CA ASN A 236 -20.56 0.81 -4.45
C ASN A 236 -20.80 0.96 -5.97
N ASN A 237 -21.78 1.74 -6.40
CA ASN A 237 -21.96 2.12 -7.81
C ASN A 237 -20.82 3.04 -8.33
N SER A 238 -20.10 3.67 -7.41
CA SER A 238 -18.90 4.47 -7.63
C SER A 238 -17.89 4.20 -6.51
N ILE A 239 -16.63 4.60 -6.72
CA ILE A 239 -15.61 4.57 -5.66
C ILE A 239 -15.52 5.97 -5.05
N SER A 240 -15.52 6.03 -3.72
CA SER A 240 -15.22 7.24 -2.97
C SER A 240 -14.14 6.96 -1.93
N ILE A 241 -13.29 7.95 -1.68
CA ILE A 241 -12.13 7.85 -0.80
C ILE A 241 -12.24 8.95 0.25
N GLU A 242 -12.01 8.58 1.50
CA GLU A 242 -12.00 9.48 2.64
C GLU A 242 -10.66 9.30 3.37
N ASN A 243 -9.86 10.35 3.45
CA ASN A 243 -8.61 10.33 4.22
C ASN A 243 -8.90 10.62 5.69
N ILE A 244 -8.44 9.74 6.58
CA ILE A 244 -8.72 9.77 8.02
C ILE A 244 -7.41 9.90 8.78
N MET A 245 -7.24 11.02 9.48
CA MET A 245 -6.06 11.25 10.32
C MET A 245 -6.15 10.48 11.64
N ILE A 246 -5.01 10.08 12.21
CA ILE A 246 -4.92 9.35 13.48
C ILE A 246 -4.40 10.21 14.62
#